data_472598a3a7eb448e12fc2c5789bcdd8f
#
_entry.id   472598a3a7eb448e12fc2c5789bcdd8f
#
_cell.length_a   1.000
_cell.length_b   1.000
_cell.length_c   1.000
_cell.angle_alpha   90.00
_cell.angle_beta   90.00
_cell.angle_gamma   90.00
#
_symmetry.space_group_name_H-M   'P 1'
#
loop_
_entity.id
_entity.type
_entity.pdbx_description
1 polymer ?
#
loop_
_entity_poly.entity_id
_entity_poly.type
_entity_poly.pdbx_seq_one_letter_code
_entity_poly.pdbx_strand_id
1 'polypeptide(L)'
;MSKNTYLGLSFFDLQALDINRNVKDELTLGLLHGLDLTPFITSDKVDFELLRAVRLCLEHEVPRYLIDANLDKEILTPLYKLYSAHRTLDSSGLYKYFNQVNSELIVEPFTLGILVDLALENVDFSKVDFTLIPLSTLDVFTSALTQGVEITDLQNSRAVSDKDYLDFLISLRMAGVDISPFLEGSWSESQILAILRGRLKMSVVDFIQHYINENFTAGQIEQCWRASDFGCLSLVCSIDKDGFPIYNEYQMYQLVEGARFNLDYRLYADPSLNDSEMALARTELFKKADENKRGELSSKIKSYKPKGAFW
;
A
#
# COMPACT_ATOMS: atom_id res chain seq x y z
N MET A 1 10.89 44.26 43.02
CA MET A 1 12.09 43.38 43.01
C MET A 1 11.57 41.97 42.78
N SER A 2 11.62 41.50 41.55
CA SER A 2 11.15 40.18 41.17
C SER A 2 12.14 39.11 41.61
N LYS A 3 11.63 38.08 42.21
CA LYS A 3 12.37 36.90 42.68
C LYS A 3 12.84 36.10 41.43
N ASN A 4 13.97 36.49 40.84
CA ASN A 4 14.65 35.70 39.83
C ASN A 4 15.74 34.85 40.46
N THR A 5 15.37 34.09 41.48
CA THR A 5 16.22 33.02 42.04
C THR A 5 15.62 31.70 41.61
N TYR A 6 16.02 31.23 40.43
CA TYR A 6 15.69 29.90 39.98
C TYR A 6 16.71 28.95 40.58
N LEU A 7 16.30 28.08 41.51
CA LEU A 7 17.04 27.02 42.18
C LEU A 7 18.52 27.36 42.58
N GLY A 8 18.73 28.64 42.91
CA GLY A 8 20.02 29.08 43.47
C GLY A 8 21.10 29.50 42.47
N LEU A 9 20.91 29.33 41.15
CA LEU A 9 21.83 29.87 40.16
C LEU A 9 21.45 31.26 39.72
N SER A 10 22.26 32.25 40.01
CA SER A 10 22.14 33.59 39.46
C SER A 10 22.79 33.65 38.06
N PHE A 11 22.50 34.73 37.30
CA PHE A 11 23.20 35.01 36.06
C PHE A 11 24.72 35.05 36.19
N PHE A 12 25.23 35.52 37.35
CA PHE A 12 26.66 35.55 37.67
C PHE A 12 27.23 34.15 37.90
N ASP A 13 26.44 33.26 38.53
CA ASP A 13 26.87 31.89 38.79
C ASP A 13 27.02 31.11 37.47
N LEU A 14 26.13 31.33 36.51
CA LEU A 14 26.20 30.77 35.15
C LEU A 14 27.45 31.21 34.39
N GLN A 15 27.83 32.46 34.53
CA GLN A 15 29.06 32.97 33.90
C GLN A 15 30.32 32.32 34.44
N ALA A 16 30.32 31.94 35.74
CA ALA A 16 31.43 31.29 36.41
C ALA A 16 31.58 29.79 36.13
N LEU A 17 30.55 29.13 35.59
CA LEU A 17 30.56 27.71 35.26
C LEU A 17 31.54 27.43 34.09
N ASP A 18 32.38 26.41 34.24
CA ASP A 18 33.22 25.91 33.15
C ASP A 18 32.48 24.88 32.31
N ILE A 19 31.48 25.35 31.54
CA ILE A 19 30.66 24.55 30.65
C ILE A 19 30.68 25.13 29.26
N ASN A 20 30.23 24.34 28.28
CA ASN A 20 30.14 24.74 26.85
C ASN A 20 29.37 26.06 26.70
N ARG A 21 29.86 26.95 25.88
CA ARG A 21 29.27 28.27 25.63
C ARG A 21 27.82 28.17 25.18
N ASN A 22 27.50 27.25 24.28
CA ASN A 22 26.13 27.08 23.79
C ASN A 22 25.17 26.67 24.88
N VAL A 23 25.61 25.83 25.83
CA VAL A 23 24.85 25.45 27.04
C VAL A 23 24.64 26.65 27.94
N LYS A 24 25.68 27.52 28.16
CA LYS A 24 25.49 28.76 28.89
C LYS A 24 24.47 29.68 28.28
N ASP A 25 24.53 29.81 26.96
CA ASP A 25 23.61 30.67 26.22
C ASP A 25 22.15 30.18 26.37
N GLU A 26 21.89 28.87 26.32
CA GLU A 26 20.54 28.32 26.52
C GLU A 26 20.05 28.48 27.98
N LEU A 27 20.92 28.26 28.96
CA LEU A 27 20.58 28.52 30.36
C LEU A 27 20.30 29.98 30.62
N THR A 28 21.06 30.88 30.01
CA THR A 28 20.85 32.34 30.09
C THR A 28 19.50 32.72 29.47
N LEU A 29 19.19 32.20 28.29
CA LEU A 29 17.90 32.41 27.65
C LEU A 29 16.75 31.90 28.51
N GLY A 30 16.89 30.70 29.08
CA GLY A 30 15.90 30.16 30.03
C GLY A 30 15.66 31.13 31.19
N LEU A 31 16.72 31.61 31.86
CA LEU A 31 16.59 32.56 32.94
C LEU A 31 15.93 33.89 32.54
N LEU A 32 16.27 34.42 31.34
CA LEU A 32 15.65 35.64 30.83
C LEU A 32 14.14 35.47 30.61
N HIS A 33 13.70 34.30 30.20
CA HIS A 33 12.29 33.96 30.01
C HIS A 33 11.62 33.44 31.31
N GLY A 34 12.32 33.43 32.43
CA GLY A 34 11.78 32.96 33.70
C GLY A 34 11.67 31.45 33.83
N LEU A 35 12.41 30.69 33.03
CA LEU A 35 12.40 29.24 33.00
C LEU A 35 13.59 28.65 33.74
N ASP A 36 13.35 27.60 34.52
CA ASP A 36 14.40 26.83 35.19
C ASP A 36 14.76 25.60 34.35
N LEU A 37 15.96 25.63 33.76
CA LEU A 37 16.50 24.54 32.96
C LEU A 37 17.47 23.64 33.73
N THR A 38 17.79 24.01 35.00
CA THR A 38 18.78 23.26 35.80
C THR A 38 18.40 21.79 36.07
N PRO A 39 17.12 21.42 36.25
CA PRO A 39 16.74 20.02 36.43
C PRO A 39 17.08 19.10 35.27
N PHE A 40 17.33 19.68 34.08
CA PHE A 40 17.61 18.92 32.85
C PHE A 40 19.10 18.75 32.58
N ILE A 41 19.93 19.25 33.46
CA ILE A 41 21.39 19.06 33.42
C ILE A 41 21.72 17.79 34.21
N THR A 42 21.73 16.63 33.55
CA THR A 42 21.82 15.32 34.23
C THR A 42 23.21 14.73 34.26
N SER A 43 24.18 15.30 33.54
CA SER A 43 25.57 14.74 33.48
C SER A 43 26.62 15.78 33.09
N ASP A 44 27.89 15.40 33.22
CA ASP A 44 29.07 16.21 32.81
C ASP A 44 29.09 16.54 31.31
N LYS A 45 28.22 15.91 30.53
CA LYS A 45 28.01 16.19 29.10
C LYS A 45 26.57 16.61 28.88
N VAL A 46 26.30 17.90 29.00
CA VAL A 46 24.99 18.48 28.68
C VAL A 46 24.83 18.57 27.17
N ASP A 47 23.79 17.91 26.63
CA ASP A 47 23.44 18.08 25.24
C ASP A 47 22.76 19.45 25.06
N PHE A 48 23.43 20.35 24.37
CA PHE A 48 22.94 21.68 24.03
C PHE A 48 21.59 21.62 23.25
N GLU A 49 21.47 20.69 22.29
CA GLU A 49 20.27 20.59 21.45
C GLU A 49 19.06 20.09 22.25
N LEU A 50 19.28 19.14 23.17
CA LEU A 50 18.24 18.71 24.11
C LEU A 50 17.80 19.87 25.01
N LEU A 51 18.75 20.60 25.61
CA LEU A 51 18.44 21.73 26.49
C LEU A 51 17.67 22.83 25.76
N ARG A 52 18.02 23.10 24.50
CA ARG A 52 17.29 24.01 23.64
C ARG A 52 15.87 23.53 23.39
N ALA A 53 15.69 22.25 23.06
CA ALA A 53 14.37 21.66 22.83
C ALA A 53 13.49 21.75 24.10
N VAL A 54 14.06 21.45 25.27
CA VAL A 54 13.38 21.62 26.57
C VAL A 54 12.93 23.08 26.78
N ARG A 55 13.84 24.05 26.58
CA ARG A 55 13.52 25.46 26.72
C ARG A 55 12.34 25.87 25.82
N LEU A 56 12.41 25.51 24.53
CA LEU A 56 11.35 25.78 23.56
C LEU A 56 10.02 25.13 23.96
N CYS A 57 10.04 23.91 24.45
CA CYS A 57 8.85 23.25 24.99
C CYS A 57 8.24 24.03 26.15
N LEU A 58 9.05 24.48 27.11
CA LEU A 58 8.59 25.26 28.26
C LEU A 58 8.07 26.65 27.85
N GLU A 59 8.73 27.32 26.90
CA GLU A 59 8.28 28.61 26.34
C GLU A 59 6.91 28.54 25.68
N HIS A 60 6.62 27.39 25.05
CA HIS A 60 5.35 27.16 24.35
C HIS A 60 4.32 26.35 25.19
N GLU A 61 4.54 26.27 26.49
CA GLU A 61 3.61 25.67 27.45
C GLU A 61 3.33 24.17 27.20
N VAL A 62 4.31 23.44 26.64
CA VAL A 62 4.22 21.96 26.58
C VAL A 62 4.13 21.43 28.01
N PRO A 63 3.16 20.57 28.33
CA PRO A 63 2.98 20.05 29.68
C PRO A 63 4.26 19.40 30.23
N ARG A 64 4.64 19.78 31.43
CA ARG A 64 5.90 19.34 32.07
C ARG A 64 6.05 17.81 32.12
N TYR A 65 4.95 17.09 32.38
CA TYR A 65 4.95 15.64 32.45
C TYR A 65 5.32 14.98 31.12
N LEU A 66 5.02 15.62 29.96
CA LEU A 66 5.42 15.14 28.65
C LEU A 66 6.93 15.34 28.41
N ILE A 67 7.46 16.46 28.90
CA ILE A 67 8.88 16.78 28.80
C ILE A 67 9.67 15.78 29.65
N ASP A 68 9.28 15.59 30.91
CA ASP A 68 9.96 14.72 31.85
C ASP A 68 9.95 13.24 31.45
N ALA A 69 8.87 12.79 30.79
CA ALA A 69 8.75 11.42 30.30
C ALA A 69 9.55 11.16 29.00
N ASN A 70 9.81 12.20 28.21
CA ASN A 70 10.36 12.08 26.85
C ASN A 70 11.57 12.99 26.64
N LEU A 71 12.60 12.85 27.47
CA LEU A 71 13.83 13.65 27.42
C LEU A 71 14.70 13.29 26.20
N ASP A 72 14.14 13.46 25.02
CA ASP A 72 14.80 13.27 23.73
C ASP A 72 14.48 14.46 22.81
N LYS A 73 15.50 15.06 22.21
CA LYS A 73 15.33 16.19 21.28
C LYS A 73 14.48 15.84 20.07
N GLU A 74 14.54 14.59 19.61
CA GLU A 74 13.76 14.10 18.47
C GLU A 74 12.26 14.00 18.78
N ILE A 75 11.91 13.87 20.07
CA ILE A 75 10.52 13.90 20.55
C ILE A 75 10.10 15.33 20.91
N LEU A 76 10.95 16.06 21.64
CA LEU A 76 10.62 17.39 22.11
C LEU A 76 10.52 18.43 20.98
N THR A 77 11.31 18.27 19.91
CA THR A 77 11.28 19.17 18.76
C THR A 77 9.90 19.18 18.04
N PRO A 78 9.31 18.06 17.68
CA PRO A 78 7.92 18.02 17.19
C PRO A 78 6.90 18.59 18.20
N LEU A 79 7.03 18.25 19.49
CA LEU A 79 6.10 18.74 20.50
C LEU A 79 6.09 20.27 20.58
N TYR A 80 7.25 20.93 20.64
CA TYR A 80 7.24 22.39 20.69
C TYR A 80 6.70 23.02 19.41
N LYS A 81 6.92 22.43 18.23
CA LYS A 81 6.33 22.89 16.96
C LYS A 81 4.81 22.88 17.04
N LEU A 82 4.23 21.79 17.54
CA LEU A 82 2.79 21.65 17.71
C LEU A 82 2.22 22.74 18.63
N TYR A 83 2.82 22.91 19.81
CA TYR A 83 2.34 23.87 20.81
C TYR A 83 2.61 25.32 20.41
N SER A 84 3.71 25.61 19.70
CA SER A 84 3.97 26.93 19.13
C SER A 84 2.92 27.36 18.11
N ALA A 85 2.27 26.40 17.44
CA ALA A 85 1.13 26.63 16.56
C ALA A 85 -0.23 26.68 17.31
N HIS A 86 -0.21 26.83 18.64
CA HIS A 86 -1.40 26.83 19.50
C HIS A 86 -2.27 25.56 19.39
N ARG A 87 -1.62 24.41 19.16
CA ARG A 87 -2.28 23.11 19.15
C ARG A 87 -1.79 22.25 20.32
N THR A 88 -2.63 21.33 20.76
CA THR A 88 -2.29 20.36 21.81
C THR A 88 -2.35 18.94 21.25
N LEU A 89 -1.83 17.97 21.99
CA LEU A 89 -1.96 16.56 21.61
C LEU A 89 -3.42 16.14 21.43
N ASP A 90 -4.31 16.59 22.30
CA ASP A 90 -5.74 16.27 22.23
C ASP A 90 -6.40 16.91 21.00
N SER A 91 -6.18 18.21 20.77
CA SER A 91 -6.78 18.91 19.64
C SER A 91 -6.29 18.40 18.28
N SER A 92 -5.14 17.75 18.26
CA SER A 92 -4.51 17.20 17.06
C SER A 92 -4.72 15.69 16.92
N GLY A 93 -5.39 15.03 17.86
CA GLY A 93 -5.58 13.56 17.85
C GLY A 93 -4.31 12.75 18.08
N LEU A 94 -3.24 13.40 18.57
CA LEU A 94 -1.93 12.78 18.75
C LEU A 94 -1.75 12.08 20.10
N TYR A 95 -2.64 12.35 21.05
CA TYR A 95 -2.54 11.79 22.40
C TYR A 95 -2.55 10.25 22.42
N LYS A 96 -3.19 9.62 21.45
CA LYS A 96 -3.24 8.16 21.30
C LYS A 96 -1.87 7.51 21.06
N TYR A 97 -0.88 8.28 20.66
CA TYR A 97 0.50 7.80 20.44
C TYR A 97 1.41 7.96 21.65
N PHE A 98 0.82 8.33 22.79
CA PHE A 98 1.50 8.40 24.07
C PHE A 98 0.87 7.42 25.06
N ASN A 99 1.69 6.77 25.87
CA ASN A 99 1.21 5.91 26.93
C ASN A 99 0.44 6.73 27.97
N GLN A 100 -0.80 6.37 28.23
CA GLN A 100 -1.67 7.11 29.13
C GLN A 100 -1.24 7.05 30.61
N VAL A 101 -0.40 6.07 30.99
CA VAL A 101 0.06 5.89 32.37
C VAL A 101 1.29 6.74 32.68
N ASN A 102 2.32 6.68 31.82
CA ASN A 102 3.61 7.32 32.04
C ASN A 102 3.94 8.42 31.02
N SER A 103 3.06 8.67 30.05
CA SER A 103 3.20 9.70 29.01
C SER A 103 4.41 9.52 28.08
N GLU A 104 5.01 8.32 28.04
CA GLU A 104 6.05 7.99 27.08
C GLU A 104 5.49 7.81 25.68
N LEU A 105 6.25 8.23 24.67
CA LEU A 105 5.93 8.02 23.26
C LEU A 105 5.95 6.51 22.93
N ILE A 106 4.92 6.03 22.22
CA ILE A 106 4.78 4.62 21.83
C ILE A 106 5.10 4.32 20.37
N VAL A 107 5.30 5.35 19.56
CA VAL A 107 5.77 5.24 18.17
C VAL A 107 7.23 5.70 18.09
N GLU A 108 7.88 5.44 16.98
CA GLU A 108 9.23 5.97 16.74
C GLU A 108 9.22 7.51 16.72
N PRO A 109 10.25 8.18 17.26
CA PRO A 109 10.33 9.64 17.28
C PRO A 109 10.18 10.29 15.91
N PHE A 110 10.72 9.67 14.87
CA PHE A 110 10.57 10.10 13.49
C PHE A 110 9.08 10.11 13.04
N THR A 111 8.31 9.09 13.44
CA THR A 111 6.87 9.01 13.18
C THR A 111 6.13 10.18 13.84
N LEU A 112 6.47 10.53 15.08
CA LEU A 112 5.87 11.69 15.75
C LEU A 112 6.09 12.99 14.97
N GLY A 113 7.30 13.19 14.43
CA GLY A 113 7.61 14.35 13.59
C GLY A 113 6.65 14.47 12.41
N ILE A 114 6.46 13.39 11.66
CA ILE A 114 5.53 13.32 10.54
C ILE A 114 4.08 13.57 10.97
N LEU A 115 3.65 12.95 12.06
CA LEU A 115 2.28 13.13 12.56
C LEU A 115 2.00 14.57 12.99
N VAL A 116 2.97 15.26 13.56
CA VAL A 116 2.88 16.68 13.88
C VAL A 116 2.77 17.51 12.59
N ASP A 117 3.57 17.24 11.58
CA ASP A 117 3.52 17.96 10.30
C ASP A 117 2.15 17.74 9.62
N LEU A 118 1.62 16.51 9.56
CA LEU A 118 0.26 16.23 9.08
C LEU A 118 -0.81 16.99 9.87
N ALA A 119 -0.68 17.03 11.20
CA ALA A 119 -1.61 17.76 12.05
C ALA A 119 -1.56 19.27 11.75
N LEU A 120 -0.38 19.85 11.55
CA LEU A 120 -0.20 21.26 11.23
C LEU A 120 -0.78 21.61 9.86
N GLU A 121 -0.72 20.70 8.90
CA GLU A 121 -1.31 20.82 7.57
C GLU A 121 -2.83 20.55 7.56
N ASN A 122 -3.43 20.20 8.69
CA ASN A 122 -4.86 19.83 8.83
C ASN A 122 -5.24 18.57 8.03
N VAL A 123 -4.32 17.66 7.82
CA VAL A 123 -4.61 16.37 7.21
C VAL A 123 -5.37 15.48 8.21
N ASP A 124 -6.49 14.90 7.79
CA ASP A 124 -7.23 13.96 8.63
C ASP A 124 -6.59 12.57 8.57
N PHE A 125 -5.97 12.17 9.65
CA PHE A 125 -5.41 10.83 9.85
C PHE A 125 -6.06 10.08 11.02
N SER A 126 -7.23 10.53 11.47
CA SER A 126 -7.92 9.98 12.65
C SER A 126 -8.22 8.49 12.55
N LYS A 127 -8.47 8.00 11.32
CA LYS A 127 -8.79 6.61 11.01
C LYS A 127 -7.57 5.71 10.84
N VAL A 128 -6.36 6.27 10.79
CA VAL A 128 -5.12 5.52 10.59
C VAL A 128 -4.44 5.26 11.92
N ASP A 129 -4.03 4.03 12.15
CA ASP A 129 -3.22 3.65 13.30
C ASP A 129 -1.75 3.51 12.90
N PHE A 130 -0.98 4.57 13.14
CA PHE A 130 0.44 4.61 12.80
C PHE A 130 1.32 3.67 13.62
N THR A 131 0.80 3.03 14.67
CA THR A 131 1.52 1.97 15.38
C THR A 131 1.64 0.69 14.56
N LEU A 132 0.79 0.53 13.55
CA LEU A 132 0.77 -0.63 12.65
C LEU A 132 1.59 -0.40 11.37
N ILE A 133 2.04 0.84 11.12
CA ILE A 133 2.71 1.20 9.87
C ILE A 133 4.23 1.13 10.05
N PRO A 134 4.93 0.27 9.31
CA PRO A 134 6.39 0.20 9.34
C PRO A 134 7.03 1.50 8.84
N LEU A 135 8.19 1.86 9.39
CA LEU A 135 8.96 3.02 8.94
C LEU A 135 9.30 2.97 7.44
N SER A 136 9.50 1.78 6.90
CA SER A 136 9.82 1.58 5.47
C SER A 136 8.73 2.01 4.51
N THR A 137 7.47 2.07 4.98
CA THR A 137 6.29 2.43 4.16
C THR A 137 5.61 3.73 4.62
N LEU A 138 6.13 4.32 5.69
CA LEU A 138 5.54 5.51 6.32
C LEU A 138 5.43 6.70 5.35
N ASP A 139 6.44 6.93 4.52
CA ASP A 139 6.47 7.99 3.52
C ASP A 139 5.37 7.81 2.45
N VAL A 140 5.09 6.58 2.04
CA VAL A 140 4.02 6.26 1.09
C VAL A 140 2.66 6.53 1.71
N PHE A 141 2.44 6.08 2.95
CA PHE A 141 1.19 6.36 3.68
C PHE A 141 0.95 7.86 3.86
N THR A 142 1.96 8.60 4.28
CA THR A 142 1.83 10.04 4.51
C THR A 142 1.59 10.82 3.21
N SER A 143 2.27 10.43 2.13
CA SER A 143 2.03 11.01 0.80
C SER A 143 0.59 10.76 0.33
N ALA A 144 0.05 9.56 0.53
CA ALA A 144 -1.33 9.24 0.17
C ALA A 144 -2.34 10.07 0.99
N LEU A 145 -2.12 10.19 2.30
CA LEU A 145 -2.97 11.01 3.17
C LEU A 145 -3.00 12.49 2.77
N THR A 146 -1.83 13.08 2.48
CA THR A 146 -1.74 14.48 2.04
C THR A 146 -2.46 14.72 0.72
N GLN A 147 -2.57 13.70 -0.12
CA GLN A 147 -3.32 13.73 -1.37
C GLN A 147 -4.81 13.39 -1.19
N GLY A 148 -5.27 13.15 0.05
CA GLY A 148 -6.66 12.84 0.36
C GLY A 148 -7.10 11.44 -0.05
N VAL A 149 -6.16 10.52 -0.24
CA VAL A 149 -6.46 9.13 -0.60
C VAL A 149 -6.91 8.36 0.64
N GLU A 150 -8.05 7.67 0.57
CA GLU A 150 -8.50 6.76 1.63
C GLU A 150 -7.59 5.53 1.68
N ILE A 151 -6.96 5.28 2.83
CA ILE A 151 -5.96 4.21 2.99
C ILE A 151 -6.18 3.34 4.23
N THR A 152 -7.33 3.49 4.89
CA THR A 152 -7.62 2.82 6.17
C THR A 152 -7.59 1.30 6.06
N ASP A 153 -8.01 0.75 4.95
CA ASP A 153 -8.01 -0.68 4.66
C ASP A 153 -6.60 -1.23 4.35
N LEU A 154 -5.72 -0.38 3.81
CA LEU A 154 -4.34 -0.76 3.49
C LEU A 154 -3.48 -1.01 4.74
N GLN A 155 -3.73 -0.32 5.85
CA GLN A 155 -2.96 -0.48 7.08
C GLN A 155 -3.02 -1.90 7.69
N ASN A 156 -4.11 -2.63 7.42
CA ASN A 156 -4.32 -3.98 7.90
C ASN A 156 -4.02 -5.04 6.83
N SER A 157 -3.63 -4.60 5.63
CA SER A 157 -3.32 -5.50 4.53
C SER A 157 -1.86 -5.93 4.55
N ARG A 158 -1.55 -7.00 3.83
CA ARG A 158 -0.18 -7.44 3.60
C ARG A 158 0.69 -6.37 2.91
N ALA A 159 0.08 -5.50 2.12
CA ALA A 159 0.76 -4.42 1.41
C ALA A 159 1.51 -3.47 2.35
N VAL A 160 1.10 -3.35 3.62
CA VAL A 160 1.73 -2.45 4.59
C VAL A 160 3.23 -2.67 4.77
N SER A 161 3.71 -3.90 4.54
CA SER A 161 5.12 -4.27 4.72
C SER A 161 5.96 -4.21 3.43
N ASP A 162 5.34 -3.98 2.28
CA ASP A 162 5.99 -3.95 0.98
C ASP A 162 5.76 -2.58 0.32
N LYS A 163 6.81 -1.75 0.32
CA LYS A 163 6.73 -0.36 -0.13
C LYS A 163 6.33 -0.24 -1.60
N ASP A 164 6.92 -1.05 -2.47
CA ASP A 164 6.67 -0.95 -3.91
C ASP A 164 5.25 -1.42 -4.23
N TYR A 165 4.83 -2.51 -3.60
CA TYR A 165 3.46 -3.03 -3.76
C TYR A 165 2.41 -2.07 -3.19
N LEU A 166 2.68 -1.45 -2.03
CA LEU A 166 1.81 -0.45 -1.44
C LEU A 166 1.64 0.78 -2.35
N ASP A 167 2.75 1.32 -2.86
CA ASP A 167 2.75 2.48 -3.77
C ASP A 167 1.98 2.17 -5.06
N PHE A 168 2.14 0.96 -5.58
CA PHE A 168 1.38 0.47 -6.73
C PHE A 168 -0.13 0.44 -6.45
N LEU A 169 -0.57 -0.14 -5.31
CA LEU A 169 -1.99 -0.17 -4.95
C LEU A 169 -2.58 1.23 -4.73
N ILE A 170 -1.84 2.13 -4.09
CA ILE A 170 -2.25 3.53 -3.92
C ILE A 170 -2.40 4.20 -5.28
N SER A 171 -1.45 4.00 -6.19
CA SER A 171 -1.51 4.54 -7.56
C SER A 171 -2.75 4.06 -8.32
N LEU A 172 -3.11 2.78 -8.19
CA LEU A 172 -4.34 2.23 -8.76
C LEU A 172 -5.59 2.89 -8.16
N ARG A 173 -5.62 3.06 -6.84
CA ARG A 173 -6.73 3.73 -6.15
C ARG A 173 -6.89 5.18 -6.59
N MET A 174 -5.78 5.91 -6.73
CA MET A 174 -5.79 7.29 -7.26
C MET A 174 -6.31 7.35 -8.71
N ALA A 175 -6.08 6.30 -9.49
CA ALA A 175 -6.66 6.15 -10.83
C ALA A 175 -8.14 5.72 -10.82
N GLY A 176 -8.77 5.59 -9.65
CA GLY A 176 -10.18 5.21 -9.49
C GLY A 176 -10.46 3.71 -9.59
N VAL A 177 -9.42 2.87 -9.47
CA VAL A 177 -9.56 1.41 -9.48
C VAL A 177 -9.96 0.92 -8.09
N ASP A 178 -10.95 0.03 -8.01
CA ASP A 178 -11.27 -0.70 -6.79
C ASP A 178 -10.18 -1.73 -6.50
N ILE A 179 -9.41 -1.51 -5.43
CA ILE A 179 -8.31 -2.38 -5.03
C ILE A 179 -8.71 -3.41 -3.98
N SER A 180 -9.93 -3.35 -3.45
CA SER A 180 -10.39 -4.27 -2.39
C SER A 180 -10.14 -5.75 -2.69
N PRO A 181 -10.30 -6.25 -3.95
CA PRO A 181 -10.03 -7.66 -4.26
C PRO A 181 -8.55 -8.07 -4.14
N PHE A 182 -7.64 -7.12 -4.04
CA PHE A 182 -6.18 -7.33 -4.02
C PHE A 182 -5.55 -7.11 -2.65
N LEU A 183 -6.33 -6.70 -1.64
CA LEU A 183 -5.84 -6.45 -0.29
C LEU A 183 -5.53 -7.74 0.45
N GLU A 184 -6.28 -8.79 0.15
CA GLU A 184 -6.05 -10.15 0.65
C GLU A 184 -5.35 -10.97 -0.43
N GLY A 185 -4.50 -11.90 -0.02
CA GLY A 185 -3.77 -12.76 -0.95
C GLY A 185 -2.38 -12.23 -1.34
N SER A 186 -1.73 -12.98 -2.21
CA SER A 186 -0.32 -12.78 -2.62
C SER A 186 -0.22 -12.33 -4.08
N TRP A 187 -1.13 -11.50 -4.55
CA TRP A 187 -1.13 -10.99 -5.92
C TRP A 187 0.13 -10.20 -6.24
N SER A 188 0.79 -10.50 -7.34
CA SER A 188 1.85 -9.67 -7.90
C SER A 188 1.27 -8.54 -8.75
N GLU A 189 2.03 -7.47 -8.94
CA GLU A 189 1.64 -6.35 -9.83
C GLU A 189 1.27 -6.83 -11.23
N SER A 190 2.06 -7.76 -11.80
CA SER A 190 1.80 -8.32 -13.13
C SER A 190 0.47 -9.06 -13.23
N GLN A 191 0.09 -9.80 -12.18
CA GLN A 191 -1.20 -10.47 -12.10
C GLN A 191 -2.35 -9.46 -12.00
N ILE A 192 -2.23 -8.46 -11.13
CA ILE A 192 -3.23 -7.40 -10.99
C ILE A 192 -3.42 -6.66 -12.32
N LEU A 193 -2.33 -6.28 -12.98
CA LEU A 193 -2.41 -5.65 -14.29
C LEU A 193 -3.04 -6.56 -15.34
N ALA A 194 -2.76 -7.87 -15.33
CA ALA A 194 -3.42 -8.84 -16.20
C ALA A 194 -4.92 -8.91 -15.93
N ILE A 195 -5.35 -8.90 -14.68
CA ILE A 195 -6.76 -8.87 -14.27
C ILE A 195 -7.43 -7.58 -14.76
N LEU A 196 -6.83 -6.43 -14.56
CA LEU A 196 -7.42 -5.12 -14.89
C LEU A 196 -7.44 -4.82 -16.40
N ARG A 197 -6.50 -5.36 -17.17
CA ARG A 197 -6.46 -5.20 -18.64
C ARG A 197 -7.62 -5.89 -19.35
N GLY A 198 -8.18 -6.86 -18.71
CA GLY A 198 -9.21 -7.62 -19.32
C GLY A 198 -10.56 -6.91 -19.41
N ARG A 199 -11.34 -7.23 -20.46
CA ARG A 199 -12.72 -6.74 -20.66
C ARG A 199 -13.71 -7.83 -20.27
N LEU A 200 -13.88 -8.06 -18.95
CA LEU A 200 -14.77 -9.10 -18.46
C LEU A 200 -16.24 -8.76 -18.71
N LYS A 201 -17.00 -9.80 -19.02
CA LYS A 201 -18.47 -9.76 -18.98
C LYS A 201 -19.02 -9.93 -17.55
N MET A 202 -18.13 -10.12 -16.58
CA MET A 202 -18.41 -10.26 -15.15
C MET A 202 -17.56 -9.25 -14.34
N SER A 203 -17.88 -9.07 -13.08
CA SER A 203 -17.07 -8.21 -12.21
C SER A 203 -15.69 -8.83 -11.94
N VAL A 204 -14.71 -7.97 -11.62
CA VAL A 204 -13.35 -8.44 -11.20
C VAL A 204 -13.46 -9.35 -9.97
N VAL A 205 -14.34 -9.01 -9.04
CA VAL A 205 -14.58 -9.80 -7.82
C VAL A 205 -15.06 -11.21 -8.17
N ASP A 206 -16.10 -11.33 -9.03
CA ASP A 206 -16.63 -12.64 -9.44
C ASP A 206 -15.57 -13.45 -10.18
N PHE A 207 -14.75 -12.81 -11.00
CA PHE A 207 -13.67 -13.49 -11.73
C PHE A 207 -12.63 -14.08 -10.78
N ILE A 208 -12.17 -13.29 -9.80
CA ILE A 208 -11.22 -13.77 -8.78
C ILE A 208 -11.84 -14.88 -7.95
N GLN A 209 -13.07 -14.70 -7.46
CA GLN A 209 -13.69 -15.67 -6.56
C GLN A 209 -13.98 -17.03 -7.20
N HIS A 210 -14.24 -17.08 -8.50
CA HIS A 210 -14.76 -18.29 -9.15
C HIS A 210 -13.80 -18.96 -10.14
N TYR A 211 -12.78 -18.23 -10.65
CA TYR A 211 -12.00 -18.70 -11.78
C TYR A 211 -10.50 -18.67 -11.62
N ILE A 212 -9.96 -17.76 -10.81
CA ILE A 212 -8.52 -17.61 -10.64
C ILE A 212 -8.15 -17.45 -9.16
N ASN A 213 -6.88 -17.66 -8.88
CA ASN A 213 -6.25 -17.35 -7.59
C ASN A 213 -4.79 -16.92 -7.83
N GLU A 214 -4.07 -16.62 -6.79
CA GLU A 214 -2.68 -16.15 -6.85
C GLU A 214 -1.67 -17.17 -7.37
N ASN A 215 -2.06 -18.42 -7.58
CA ASN A 215 -1.21 -19.43 -8.22
C ASN A 215 -1.19 -19.34 -9.74
N PHE A 216 -2.10 -18.55 -10.35
CA PHE A 216 -2.09 -18.29 -11.77
C PHE A 216 -1.02 -17.28 -12.15
N THR A 217 -0.22 -17.53 -13.16
CA THR A 217 0.66 -16.50 -13.73
C THR A 217 -0.14 -15.41 -14.46
N ALA A 218 0.48 -14.25 -14.67
CA ALA A 218 -0.15 -13.17 -15.44
C ALA A 218 -0.58 -13.64 -16.84
N GLY A 219 0.25 -14.44 -17.51
CA GLY A 219 -0.07 -14.99 -18.82
C GLY A 219 -1.23 -15.98 -18.80
N GLN A 220 -1.33 -16.82 -17.76
CA GLN A 220 -2.50 -17.70 -17.58
C GLN A 220 -3.79 -16.88 -17.34
N ILE A 221 -3.71 -15.81 -16.54
CA ILE A 221 -4.83 -14.88 -16.32
C ILE A 221 -5.30 -14.25 -17.64
N GLU A 222 -4.37 -13.87 -18.51
CA GLU A 222 -4.69 -13.36 -19.85
C GLU A 222 -5.41 -14.40 -20.72
N GLN A 223 -5.06 -15.68 -20.60
CA GLN A 223 -5.78 -16.75 -21.31
C GLN A 223 -7.18 -16.99 -20.72
N CYS A 224 -7.34 -16.94 -19.39
CA CYS A 224 -8.66 -17.02 -18.74
C CYS A 224 -9.60 -15.91 -19.24
N TRP A 225 -9.10 -14.71 -19.45
CA TRP A 225 -9.80 -13.61 -20.06
C TRP A 225 -10.33 -13.93 -21.44
N ARG A 226 -9.43 -14.34 -22.32
CA ARG A 226 -9.77 -14.71 -23.67
C ARG A 226 -10.78 -15.87 -23.69
N ALA A 227 -10.64 -16.81 -22.74
CA ALA A 227 -11.56 -17.93 -22.57
C ALA A 227 -13.01 -17.49 -22.24
N SER A 228 -13.18 -16.37 -21.54
CA SER A 228 -14.51 -15.82 -21.22
C SER A 228 -15.30 -15.42 -22.46
N ASP A 229 -14.62 -14.95 -23.51
CA ASP A 229 -15.24 -14.53 -24.74
C ASP A 229 -15.75 -15.71 -25.60
N PHE A 230 -15.14 -16.88 -25.43
CA PHE A 230 -15.40 -18.05 -26.24
C PHE A 230 -16.11 -19.21 -25.51
N GLY A 231 -16.56 -18.97 -24.27
CA GLY A 231 -17.36 -19.93 -23.49
C GLY A 231 -16.58 -21.15 -22.99
N CYS A 232 -15.25 -21.09 -22.91
CA CYS A 232 -14.39 -22.16 -22.40
C CYS A 232 -13.75 -21.85 -21.06
N LEU A 233 -14.17 -20.79 -20.37
CA LEU A 233 -13.55 -20.26 -19.16
C LEU A 233 -13.40 -21.32 -18.05
N SER A 234 -14.46 -22.05 -17.71
CA SER A 234 -14.43 -23.04 -16.62
C SER A 234 -13.46 -24.20 -16.88
N LEU A 235 -13.21 -24.55 -18.15
CA LEU A 235 -12.22 -25.56 -18.47
C LEU A 235 -10.81 -25.00 -18.42
N VAL A 236 -10.60 -23.84 -19.02
CA VAL A 236 -9.26 -23.21 -19.08
C VAL A 236 -8.75 -22.83 -17.69
N CYS A 237 -9.64 -22.36 -16.80
CA CYS A 237 -9.32 -21.99 -15.42
C CYS A 237 -9.43 -23.15 -14.42
N SER A 238 -9.40 -24.40 -14.88
CA SER A 238 -9.42 -25.55 -13.99
C SER A 238 -8.16 -25.61 -13.12
N ILE A 239 -8.36 -25.92 -11.84
CA ILE A 239 -7.30 -26.06 -10.84
C ILE A 239 -7.24 -27.50 -10.33
N ASP A 240 -6.09 -27.92 -9.87
CA ASP A 240 -5.90 -29.20 -9.19
C ASP A 240 -6.36 -29.13 -7.71
N LYS A 241 -6.18 -30.23 -6.98
CA LYS A 241 -6.55 -30.35 -5.56
C LYS A 241 -5.77 -29.40 -4.63
N ASP A 242 -4.62 -28.91 -5.08
CA ASP A 242 -3.73 -28.03 -4.32
C ASP A 242 -3.91 -26.57 -4.76
N GLY A 243 -4.86 -26.29 -5.66
CA GLY A 243 -5.24 -24.94 -6.10
C GLY A 243 -4.38 -24.39 -7.23
N PHE A 244 -3.53 -25.22 -7.87
CA PHE A 244 -2.72 -24.78 -9.00
C PHE A 244 -3.46 -24.96 -10.34
N PRO A 245 -3.23 -24.09 -11.33
CA PRO A 245 -3.77 -24.25 -12.68
C PRO A 245 -3.32 -25.59 -13.27
N ILE A 246 -4.27 -26.36 -13.81
CA ILE A 246 -3.98 -27.66 -14.43
C ILE A 246 -3.21 -27.49 -15.74
N TYR A 247 -3.52 -26.43 -16.49
CA TYR A 247 -2.89 -26.12 -17.76
C TYR A 247 -1.86 -25.03 -17.61
N ASN A 248 -0.72 -25.14 -18.30
CA ASN A 248 0.20 -24.02 -18.46
C ASN A 248 -0.36 -22.96 -19.45
N GLU A 249 0.27 -21.80 -19.53
CA GLU A 249 -0.17 -20.69 -20.38
C GLU A 249 -0.34 -21.08 -21.85
N TYR A 250 0.59 -21.86 -22.40
CA TYR A 250 0.58 -22.27 -23.81
C TYR A 250 -0.51 -23.31 -24.08
N GLN A 251 -0.73 -24.25 -23.16
CA GLN A 251 -1.86 -25.20 -23.24
C GLN A 251 -3.20 -24.46 -23.20
N MET A 252 -3.36 -23.51 -22.26
CA MET A 252 -4.54 -22.64 -22.21
C MET A 252 -4.77 -21.91 -23.53
N TYR A 253 -3.71 -21.36 -24.12
CA TYR A 253 -3.76 -20.72 -25.42
C TYR A 253 -4.32 -21.65 -26.50
N GLN A 254 -3.88 -22.94 -26.55
CA GLN A 254 -4.39 -23.90 -27.53
C GLN A 254 -5.90 -24.17 -27.34
N LEU A 255 -6.36 -24.27 -26.08
CA LEU A 255 -7.77 -24.47 -25.78
C LEU A 255 -8.63 -23.25 -26.20
N VAL A 256 -8.16 -22.06 -25.88
CA VAL A 256 -8.83 -20.80 -26.24
C VAL A 256 -8.92 -20.63 -27.76
N GLU A 257 -7.83 -20.88 -28.49
CA GLU A 257 -7.84 -20.80 -29.96
C GLU A 257 -8.75 -21.89 -30.58
N GLY A 258 -8.83 -23.07 -29.98
CA GLY A 258 -9.80 -24.08 -30.41
C GLY A 258 -11.23 -23.60 -30.26
N ALA A 259 -11.58 -23.06 -29.10
CA ALA A 259 -12.90 -22.48 -28.84
C ALA A 259 -13.21 -21.31 -29.79
N ARG A 260 -12.24 -20.42 -30.03
CA ARG A 260 -12.34 -19.28 -30.96
C ARG A 260 -12.73 -19.72 -32.37
N PHE A 261 -12.18 -20.82 -32.86
CA PHE A 261 -12.48 -21.40 -34.17
C PHE A 261 -13.66 -22.37 -34.13
N ASN A 262 -14.39 -22.44 -33.02
CA ASN A 262 -15.54 -23.30 -32.83
C ASN A 262 -15.23 -24.79 -33.06
N LEU A 263 -14.01 -25.21 -32.67
CA LEU A 263 -13.58 -26.60 -32.67
C LEU A 263 -14.01 -27.27 -31.35
N ASP A 264 -14.16 -28.60 -31.39
CA ASP A 264 -14.34 -29.35 -30.13
C ASP A 264 -12.99 -29.51 -29.41
N TYR A 265 -12.59 -28.45 -28.70
CA TYR A 265 -11.35 -28.36 -27.95
C TYR A 265 -11.27 -29.38 -26.81
N ARG A 266 -12.39 -29.94 -26.34
CA ARG A 266 -12.42 -30.98 -25.30
C ARG A 266 -11.73 -32.26 -25.73
N LEU A 267 -11.63 -32.53 -27.03
CA LEU A 267 -10.98 -33.71 -27.58
C LEU A 267 -9.46 -33.73 -27.36
N TYR A 268 -8.86 -32.60 -27.07
CA TYR A 268 -7.42 -32.48 -26.75
C TYR A 268 -7.13 -31.72 -25.47
N ALA A 269 -8.15 -31.51 -24.63
CA ALA A 269 -8.00 -30.89 -23.32
C ALA A 269 -7.46 -31.91 -22.31
N ASP A 270 -6.24 -32.36 -22.53
CA ASP A 270 -5.51 -33.30 -21.68
C ASP A 270 -4.25 -32.62 -21.13
N PRO A 271 -4.14 -32.37 -19.81
CA PRO A 271 -3.00 -31.74 -19.18
C PRO A 271 -1.67 -32.51 -19.38
N SER A 272 -1.75 -33.80 -19.69
CA SER A 272 -0.55 -34.62 -19.95
C SER A 272 0.08 -34.36 -21.33
N LEU A 273 -0.68 -33.78 -22.27
CA LEU A 273 -0.18 -33.37 -23.56
C LEU A 273 0.63 -32.06 -23.41
N ASN A 274 1.78 -31.99 -24.06
CA ASN A 274 2.50 -30.74 -24.15
C ASN A 274 1.78 -29.76 -25.10
N ASP A 275 2.18 -28.49 -25.07
CA ASP A 275 1.60 -27.44 -25.90
C ASP A 275 1.70 -27.70 -27.41
N SER A 276 2.77 -28.34 -27.86
CA SER A 276 2.99 -28.70 -29.28
C SER A 276 2.06 -29.83 -29.72
N GLU A 277 1.83 -30.83 -28.89
CA GLU A 277 0.87 -31.89 -29.12
C GLU A 277 -0.56 -31.37 -29.18
N MET A 278 -0.93 -30.47 -28.26
CA MET A 278 -2.24 -29.79 -28.28
C MET A 278 -2.40 -28.91 -29.54
N ALA A 279 -1.33 -28.22 -29.96
CA ALA A 279 -1.33 -27.41 -31.18
C ALA A 279 -1.53 -28.28 -32.44
N LEU A 280 -0.90 -29.43 -32.46
CA LEU A 280 -1.05 -30.41 -33.58
C LEU A 280 -2.50 -30.91 -33.63
N ALA A 281 -3.02 -31.38 -32.52
CA ALA A 281 -4.43 -31.87 -32.40
C ALA A 281 -5.44 -30.78 -32.82
N ARG A 282 -5.26 -29.54 -32.36
CA ARG A 282 -6.08 -28.41 -32.81
C ARG A 282 -6.01 -28.19 -34.31
N THR A 283 -4.80 -28.26 -34.89
CA THR A 283 -4.56 -28.07 -36.33
C THR A 283 -5.24 -29.15 -37.16
N GLU A 284 -5.21 -30.39 -36.71
CA GLU A 284 -5.88 -31.53 -37.38
C GLU A 284 -7.41 -31.34 -37.32
N LEU A 285 -7.97 -30.95 -36.18
CA LEU A 285 -9.41 -30.68 -36.07
C LEU A 285 -9.84 -29.52 -36.98
N PHE A 286 -9.01 -28.49 -37.07
CA PHE A 286 -9.27 -27.37 -37.98
C PHE A 286 -9.32 -27.80 -39.44
N LYS A 287 -8.37 -28.62 -39.89
CA LYS A 287 -8.36 -29.19 -41.25
C LYS A 287 -9.62 -30.02 -41.54
N LYS A 288 -10.00 -30.91 -40.62
CA LYS A 288 -11.23 -31.73 -40.76
C LYS A 288 -12.49 -30.87 -40.83
N ALA A 289 -12.58 -29.83 -40.03
CA ALA A 289 -13.72 -28.89 -40.03
C ALA A 289 -13.78 -28.12 -41.36
N ASP A 290 -12.67 -27.70 -41.93
CA ASP A 290 -12.61 -26.99 -43.21
C ASP A 290 -12.97 -27.94 -44.39
N GLU A 291 -12.48 -29.18 -44.38
CA GLU A 291 -12.86 -30.20 -45.36
C GLU A 291 -14.34 -30.51 -45.32
N ASN A 292 -14.95 -30.66 -44.17
CA ASN A 292 -16.38 -30.86 -43.99
C ASN A 292 -17.20 -29.69 -44.57
N LYS A 293 -16.81 -28.43 -44.24
CA LYS A 293 -17.45 -27.25 -44.80
C LYS A 293 -17.39 -27.19 -46.33
N ARG A 294 -16.24 -27.51 -46.90
CA ARG A 294 -16.03 -27.60 -48.38
C ARG A 294 -16.89 -28.69 -48.99
N GLY A 295 -16.98 -29.86 -48.32
CA GLY A 295 -17.87 -30.95 -48.72
C GLY A 295 -19.35 -30.54 -48.72
N GLU A 296 -19.83 -29.87 -47.66
CA GLU A 296 -21.20 -29.36 -47.57
C GLU A 296 -21.49 -28.30 -48.64
N LEU A 297 -20.53 -27.38 -48.88
CA LEU A 297 -20.70 -26.36 -49.93
C LEU A 297 -20.77 -27.01 -51.32
N SER A 298 -19.91 -27.97 -51.57
CA SER A 298 -19.91 -28.71 -52.82
C SER A 298 -21.20 -29.51 -53.02
N SER A 299 -21.76 -30.13 -52.01
CA SER A 299 -23.06 -30.82 -52.07
C SER A 299 -24.21 -29.87 -52.29
N LYS A 300 -24.25 -28.69 -51.64
CA LYS A 300 -25.23 -27.64 -51.86
C LYS A 300 -25.17 -27.09 -53.29
N ILE A 301 -23.98 -26.87 -53.82
CA ILE A 301 -23.78 -26.43 -55.19
C ILE A 301 -24.28 -27.48 -56.18
N LYS A 302 -23.98 -28.78 -55.96
CA LYS A 302 -24.48 -29.88 -56.81
C LYS A 302 -26.00 -30.07 -56.71
N SER A 303 -26.63 -29.76 -55.59
CA SER A 303 -28.09 -29.81 -55.41
C SER A 303 -28.82 -28.57 -55.95
N TYR A 304 -28.09 -27.54 -56.31
CA TYR A 304 -28.67 -26.33 -56.93
C TYR A 304 -29.01 -26.60 -58.35
N LYS A 305 -30.28 -27.07 -58.63
CA LYS A 305 -30.84 -27.08 -59.97
C LYS A 305 -31.24 -25.65 -60.29
N PRO A 306 -30.70 -25.01 -61.34
CA PRO A 306 -31.18 -23.72 -61.76
C PRO A 306 -32.68 -23.86 -62.12
N LYS A 307 -33.57 -23.13 -61.44
CA LYS A 307 -34.95 -23.02 -61.85
C LYS A 307 -34.95 -22.37 -63.21
N GLY A 308 -35.30 -23.24 -64.20
CA GLY A 308 -35.66 -22.96 -65.57
C GLY A 308 -35.20 -21.64 -66.17
N ALA A 309 -34.24 -21.69 -67.07
CA ALA A 309 -34.22 -20.71 -68.16
C ALA A 309 -35.45 -20.96 -69.05
N PHE A 310 -36.39 -20.10 -68.87
CA PHE A 310 -37.46 -20.00 -69.92
C PHE A 310 -36.84 -19.26 -71.12
N TRP A 311 -36.77 -19.91 -72.20
CA TRP A 311 -36.65 -19.28 -73.51
C TRP A 311 -38.00 -18.93 -74.03
#